data_7a3e107285b87d5b2636716a34f71c35
#
_entry.id   7a3e107285b87d5b2636716a34f71c35
#
_cell.length_a   1.000
_cell.length_b   1.000
_cell.length_c   1.000
_cell.angle_alpha   90.00
_cell.angle_beta   90.00
_cell.angle_gamma   90.00
#
_symmetry.space_group_name_H-M   'P 1'
#
loop_
_entity.id
_entity.type
_entity.pdbx_description
1 polymer ?
#
loop_
_entity_poly.entity_id
_entity_poly.type
_entity_poly.pdbx_seq_one_letter_code
_entity_poly.pdbx_strand_id
1 'polypeptide(L)'
;MPIHTVLGPIDAADLDRTSMHEHLLSDLRIWAKTPTELPPEGVPMGPELMAYLRWNFLSIPENIVLHDPAVAAEELAHVVSAGGSGVVELTLDGMGRRLAELPEISRRSGVHVMVGAGFYVEPTMPDDVRTADVDTLTDRLLTQLREGIDGTGIRPALLGEIGTSYPVTDAEWRSLRAAARAGAETGATVYTHQSFRGMAGTEVLEVLVEEGMSPDRVIIGHLDEYWDQAYHRDIAQAGAVLAYDTFGSDFYYGGADLRNPTDAERLHMVEWLLSE
;
A
#
# COMPACT_ATOMS: atom_id res chain seq x y z
N MET A 1 13.36 -11.49 -14.88
CA MET A 1 13.72 -11.86 -13.49
C MET A 1 12.52 -12.57 -12.88
N PRO A 2 12.70 -13.57 -12.02
CA PRO A 2 11.58 -14.20 -11.33
C PRO A 2 10.88 -13.21 -10.39
N ILE A 3 9.58 -13.37 -10.22
CA ILE A 3 8.78 -12.62 -9.26
C ILE A 3 8.70 -13.42 -7.98
N HIS A 4 9.03 -12.81 -6.85
CA HIS A 4 9.00 -13.47 -5.55
C HIS A 4 7.59 -13.45 -4.97
N THR A 5 7.04 -14.63 -4.68
CA THR A 5 5.79 -14.80 -3.93
C THR A 5 6.08 -15.41 -2.57
N VAL A 6 5.10 -15.42 -1.69
CA VAL A 6 5.20 -16.08 -0.37
C VAL A 6 5.40 -17.60 -0.46
N LEU A 7 5.15 -18.21 -1.62
CA LEU A 7 5.37 -19.64 -1.90
C LEU A 7 6.67 -19.92 -2.69
N GLY A 8 7.44 -18.89 -2.97
CA GLY A 8 8.66 -18.99 -3.78
C GLY A 8 8.56 -18.21 -5.10
N PRO A 9 9.62 -18.25 -5.90
CA PRO A 9 9.68 -17.49 -7.15
C PRO A 9 8.79 -18.13 -8.24
N ILE A 10 8.18 -17.28 -9.06
CA ILE A 10 7.40 -17.65 -10.25
C ILE A 10 7.90 -16.87 -11.47
N ASP A 11 7.53 -17.32 -12.67
CA ASP A 11 7.76 -16.54 -13.89
C ASP A 11 6.69 -15.45 -14.05
N ALA A 12 7.06 -14.32 -14.65
CA ALA A 12 6.10 -13.25 -14.91
C ALA A 12 4.92 -13.70 -15.80
N ALA A 13 5.12 -14.72 -16.63
CA ALA A 13 4.07 -15.33 -17.46
C ALA A 13 3.01 -16.09 -16.66
N ASP A 14 3.28 -16.42 -15.40
CA ASP A 14 2.34 -17.08 -14.49
C ASP A 14 1.37 -16.08 -13.85
N LEU A 15 1.65 -14.78 -13.96
CA LEU A 15 0.78 -13.71 -13.50
C LEU A 15 -0.10 -13.18 -14.63
N ASP A 16 -1.39 -13.12 -14.37
CA ASP A 16 -2.38 -12.39 -15.15
C ASP A 16 -2.76 -11.09 -14.42
N ARG A 17 -4.03 -10.72 -14.38
CA ARG A 17 -4.49 -9.55 -13.66
C ARG A 17 -4.11 -9.65 -12.18
N THR A 18 -3.40 -8.63 -11.71
CA THR A 18 -2.85 -8.58 -10.36
C THR A 18 -3.29 -7.29 -9.69
N SER A 19 -3.87 -7.39 -8.50
CA SER A 19 -4.06 -6.21 -7.66
C SER A 19 -2.72 -5.79 -7.07
N MET A 20 -2.34 -4.54 -7.29
CA MET A 20 -1.01 -4.05 -6.94
C MET A 20 -0.94 -3.45 -5.54
N HIS A 21 -2.07 -3.36 -4.82
CA HIS A 21 -2.11 -2.82 -3.46
C HIS A 21 -3.24 -3.47 -2.66
N GLU A 22 -2.88 -4.34 -1.72
CA GLU A 22 -3.83 -5.01 -0.84
C GLU A 22 -3.30 -5.13 0.58
N HIS A 23 -4.22 -5.25 1.54
CA HIS A 23 -3.96 -5.58 2.93
C HIS A 23 -4.77 -6.81 3.32
N LEU A 24 -4.14 -7.98 3.45
CA LEU A 24 -4.83 -9.23 3.75
C LEU A 24 -5.03 -9.44 5.24
N LEU A 25 -4.00 -9.10 6.02
CA LEU A 25 -4.02 -9.15 7.48
C LEU A 25 -3.34 -7.89 7.99
N SER A 26 -4.09 -6.99 8.63
CA SER A 26 -3.57 -5.69 9.06
C SER A 26 -4.20 -5.20 10.35
N ASP A 27 -3.50 -4.32 11.04
CA ASP A 27 -3.98 -3.57 12.20
C ASP A 27 -3.73 -2.08 11.97
N LEU A 28 -4.77 -1.38 11.57
CA LEU A 28 -4.74 0.05 11.25
C LEU A 28 -5.29 0.92 12.39
N ARG A 29 -5.30 0.41 13.64
CA ARG A 29 -5.77 1.19 14.80
C ARG A 29 -4.96 2.46 15.06
N ILE A 30 -3.77 2.57 14.49
CA ILE A 30 -3.00 3.83 14.49
C ILE A 30 -3.80 5.00 13.87
N TRP A 31 -4.70 4.70 12.95
CA TRP A 31 -5.57 5.67 12.29
C TRP A 31 -6.92 5.84 12.96
N ALA A 32 -7.20 5.10 14.05
CA ALA A 32 -8.49 5.17 14.72
C ALA A 32 -8.90 6.60 15.08
N LYS A 33 -10.15 6.93 14.82
CA LYS A 33 -10.74 8.24 15.07
C LYS A 33 -11.94 8.13 16.00
N THR A 34 -12.17 9.16 16.79
CA THR A 34 -13.43 9.31 17.52
C THR A 34 -14.55 9.51 16.50
N PRO A 35 -15.64 8.73 16.57
CA PRO A 35 -16.75 8.87 15.64
C PRO A 35 -17.45 10.23 15.79
N THR A 36 -18.04 10.72 14.71
CA THR A 36 -18.86 11.92 14.71
C THR A 36 -20.20 11.69 15.42
N GLU A 37 -20.68 10.44 15.40
CA GLU A 37 -21.88 9.95 16.08
C GLU A 37 -21.66 8.51 16.53
N LEU A 38 -22.39 8.04 17.53
CA LEU A 38 -22.30 6.66 17.99
C LEU A 38 -22.88 5.71 16.94
N PRO A 39 -22.29 4.49 16.80
CA PRO A 39 -22.86 3.49 15.91
C PRO A 39 -24.27 3.11 16.34
N PRO A 40 -25.15 2.72 15.41
CA PRO A 40 -26.48 2.22 15.73
C PRO A 40 -26.40 1.03 16.69
N GLU A 41 -27.15 1.10 17.79
CA GLU A 41 -27.14 0.06 18.81
C GLU A 41 -27.65 -1.29 18.26
N GLY A 42 -26.90 -2.37 18.51
CA GLY A 42 -27.27 -3.72 18.14
C GLY A 42 -27.16 -4.05 16.65
N VAL A 43 -26.63 -3.15 15.82
CA VAL A 43 -26.36 -3.45 14.41
C VAL A 43 -24.99 -4.06 14.28
N PRO A 44 -24.88 -5.33 13.80
CA PRO A 44 -23.59 -5.99 13.63
C PRO A 44 -22.79 -5.36 12.47
N MET A 45 -21.48 -5.64 12.44
CA MET A 45 -20.65 -5.31 11.27
C MET A 45 -21.22 -6.03 10.04
N GLY A 46 -21.56 -5.27 9.01
CA GLY A 46 -22.17 -5.78 7.79
C GLY A 46 -22.78 -4.68 6.92
N PRO A 47 -23.49 -5.06 5.86
CA PRO A 47 -24.10 -4.12 4.91
C PRO A 47 -25.04 -3.09 5.57
N GLU A 48 -25.71 -3.47 6.66
CA GLU A 48 -26.61 -2.58 7.40
C GLU A 48 -25.89 -1.40 8.07
N LEU A 49 -24.60 -1.55 8.32
CA LEU A 49 -23.77 -0.53 8.94
C LEU A 49 -23.09 0.39 7.93
N MET A 50 -23.18 0.11 6.63
CA MET A 50 -22.45 0.83 5.59
C MET A 50 -22.71 2.34 5.57
N ALA A 51 -23.95 2.77 5.82
CA ALA A 51 -24.28 4.20 5.89
C ALA A 51 -23.52 4.92 7.00
N TYR A 52 -23.37 4.27 8.15
CA TYR A 52 -22.57 4.77 9.26
C TYR A 52 -21.07 4.73 8.94
N LEU A 53 -20.57 3.63 8.39
CA LEU A 53 -19.15 3.43 8.08
C LEU A 53 -18.65 4.45 7.05
N ARG A 54 -19.45 4.84 6.08
CA ARG A 54 -19.07 5.89 5.11
C ARG A 54 -18.62 7.20 5.76
N TRP A 55 -19.18 7.52 6.93
CA TRP A 55 -18.81 8.73 7.69
C TRP A 55 -17.83 8.48 8.83
N ASN A 56 -17.73 7.23 9.29
CA ASN A 56 -17.03 6.85 10.51
C ASN A 56 -16.16 5.60 10.32
N PHE A 57 -15.58 5.37 9.13
CA PHE A 57 -14.90 4.11 8.81
C PHE A 57 -13.70 3.79 9.71
N LEU A 58 -13.03 4.81 10.29
CA LEU A 58 -11.91 4.65 11.22
C LEU A 58 -12.32 4.55 12.70
N SER A 59 -13.62 4.50 13.00
CA SER A 59 -14.10 4.57 14.38
C SER A 59 -14.43 3.21 15.00
N ILE A 60 -14.57 2.17 14.20
CA ILE A 60 -14.91 0.81 14.65
C ILE A 60 -13.69 -0.10 14.44
N PRO A 61 -13.15 -0.72 15.53
CA PRO A 61 -11.97 -1.58 15.43
C PRO A 61 -12.13 -2.72 14.42
N GLU A 62 -13.30 -3.34 14.34
CA GLU A 62 -13.58 -4.44 13.43
C GLU A 62 -13.48 -4.03 11.94
N ASN A 63 -13.60 -2.72 11.65
CA ASN A 63 -13.48 -2.20 10.28
C ASN A 63 -12.03 -1.87 9.89
N ILE A 64 -11.13 -1.75 10.85
CA ILE A 64 -9.73 -1.34 10.64
C ILE A 64 -8.72 -2.40 11.11
N VAL A 65 -9.21 -3.58 11.51
CA VAL A 65 -8.36 -4.72 11.87
C VAL A 65 -8.80 -5.94 11.09
N LEU A 66 -7.98 -6.37 10.15
CA LEU A 66 -8.15 -7.60 9.39
C LEU A 66 -7.31 -8.69 10.05
N HIS A 67 -7.95 -9.64 10.75
CA HIS A 67 -7.21 -10.56 11.61
C HIS A 67 -7.49 -12.05 11.34
N ASP A 68 -8.46 -12.39 10.49
CA ASP A 68 -8.86 -13.76 10.23
C ASP A 68 -8.29 -14.27 8.89
N PRO A 69 -7.29 -15.20 8.94
CA PRO A 69 -6.71 -15.76 7.71
C PRO A 69 -7.70 -16.59 6.88
N ALA A 70 -8.75 -17.13 7.52
CA ALA A 70 -9.75 -17.88 6.78
C ALA A 70 -10.61 -16.97 5.92
N VAL A 71 -11.05 -15.84 6.48
CA VAL A 71 -11.77 -14.80 5.75
C VAL A 71 -10.90 -14.23 4.62
N ALA A 72 -9.63 -13.90 4.91
CA ALA A 72 -8.71 -13.42 3.87
C ALA A 72 -8.57 -14.40 2.70
N ALA A 73 -8.48 -15.68 2.96
CA ALA A 73 -8.40 -16.70 1.90
C ALA A 73 -9.72 -16.85 1.11
N GLU A 74 -10.87 -16.69 1.76
CA GLU A 74 -12.19 -16.73 1.11
C GLU A 74 -12.39 -15.50 0.23
N GLU A 75 -12.05 -14.31 0.71
CA GLU A 75 -12.11 -13.05 -0.07
C GLU A 75 -11.19 -13.11 -1.30
N LEU A 76 -9.96 -13.60 -1.16
CA LEU A 76 -9.05 -13.76 -2.30
C LEU A 76 -9.57 -14.71 -3.39
N ALA A 77 -10.45 -15.67 -3.06
CA ALA A 77 -11.05 -16.53 -4.08
C ALA A 77 -11.91 -15.74 -5.08
N HIS A 78 -12.40 -14.56 -4.70
CA HIS A 78 -13.11 -13.66 -5.62
C HIS A 78 -12.17 -13.05 -6.68
N VAL A 79 -10.90 -12.87 -6.37
CA VAL A 79 -9.88 -12.43 -7.35
C VAL A 79 -9.79 -13.44 -8.49
N VAL A 80 -9.71 -14.74 -8.17
CA VAL A 80 -9.70 -15.82 -9.18
C VAL A 80 -10.99 -15.82 -10.00
N SER A 81 -12.14 -15.68 -9.33
CA SER A 81 -13.44 -15.62 -10.01
C SER A 81 -13.57 -14.43 -10.98
N ALA A 82 -12.87 -13.35 -10.70
CA ALA A 82 -12.77 -12.16 -11.58
C ALA A 82 -11.69 -12.29 -12.67
N GLY A 83 -10.99 -13.42 -12.76
CA GLY A 83 -9.93 -13.67 -13.71
C GLY A 83 -8.58 -13.07 -13.30
N GLY A 84 -8.39 -12.77 -12.03
CA GLY A 84 -7.10 -12.36 -11.46
C GLY A 84 -6.28 -13.57 -11.00
N SER A 85 -4.97 -13.39 -10.88
CA SER A 85 -4.05 -14.45 -10.46
C SER A 85 -3.12 -14.04 -9.31
N GLY A 86 -2.99 -12.74 -9.03
CA GLY A 86 -2.04 -12.25 -8.05
C GLY A 86 -2.53 -11.05 -7.25
N VAL A 87 -1.94 -10.88 -6.08
CA VAL A 87 -2.09 -9.66 -5.25
C VAL A 87 -0.73 -9.27 -4.68
N VAL A 88 -0.52 -7.97 -4.52
CA VAL A 88 0.62 -7.43 -3.79
C VAL A 88 0.14 -6.97 -2.42
N GLU A 89 0.56 -7.68 -1.40
CA GLU A 89 0.22 -7.43 0.00
C GLU A 89 1.25 -6.45 0.58
N LEU A 90 0.81 -5.24 0.91
CA LEU A 90 1.68 -4.12 1.28
C LEU A 90 1.65 -3.79 2.78
N THR A 91 1.07 -4.65 3.62
CA THR A 91 1.09 -4.47 5.06
C THR A 91 2.52 -4.60 5.59
N LEU A 92 3.04 -3.54 6.17
CA LEU A 92 4.35 -3.47 6.77
C LEU A 92 4.31 -3.72 8.29
N ASP A 93 5.47 -3.79 8.93
CA ASP A 93 5.59 -4.10 10.37
C ASP A 93 4.72 -3.22 11.26
N GLY A 94 4.75 -1.93 11.07
CA GLY A 94 3.96 -0.99 11.87
C GLY A 94 2.46 -1.04 11.64
N MET A 95 2.01 -1.84 10.66
CA MET A 95 0.61 -2.08 10.31
C MET A 95 0.12 -3.46 10.75
N GLY A 96 0.87 -4.16 11.61
CA GLY A 96 0.49 -5.48 12.11
C GLY A 96 0.70 -6.64 11.12
N ARG A 97 1.70 -6.56 10.25
CA ARG A 97 2.03 -7.61 9.28
C ARG A 97 2.13 -9.00 9.91
N ARG A 98 1.48 -9.99 9.31
CA ARG A 98 1.45 -11.38 9.75
C ARG A 98 2.01 -12.31 8.66
N LEU A 99 3.27 -12.14 8.33
CA LEU A 99 3.96 -12.76 7.20
C LEU A 99 3.87 -14.30 7.21
N ALA A 100 3.94 -14.93 8.39
CA ALA A 100 3.92 -16.39 8.54
C ALA A 100 2.60 -17.05 8.08
N GLU A 101 1.50 -16.31 8.00
CA GLU A 101 0.18 -16.81 7.64
C GLU A 101 -0.12 -16.70 6.14
N LEU A 102 0.57 -15.79 5.44
CA LEU A 102 0.34 -15.52 4.02
C LEU A 102 0.56 -16.74 3.11
N PRO A 103 1.55 -17.64 3.36
CA PRO A 103 1.71 -18.85 2.55
C PRO A 103 0.49 -19.77 2.56
N GLU A 104 -0.21 -19.89 3.69
CA GLU A 104 -1.41 -20.70 3.79
C GLU A 104 -2.60 -20.02 3.11
N ILE A 105 -2.74 -18.71 3.26
CA ILE A 105 -3.75 -17.92 2.54
C ILE A 105 -3.57 -18.08 1.03
N SER A 106 -2.34 -17.95 0.52
CA SER A 106 -2.04 -18.14 -0.89
C SER A 106 -2.40 -19.53 -1.42
N ARG A 107 -2.06 -20.61 -0.66
CA ARG A 107 -2.41 -21.99 -1.04
C ARG A 107 -3.92 -22.21 -1.09
N ARG A 108 -4.65 -21.72 -0.09
CA ARG A 108 -6.10 -21.91 0.02
C ARG A 108 -6.88 -21.14 -1.02
N SER A 109 -6.47 -19.91 -1.33
CA SER A 109 -7.14 -19.06 -2.32
C SER A 109 -6.78 -19.42 -3.77
N GLY A 110 -5.59 -20.01 -3.98
CA GLY A 110 -5.03 -20.21 -5.33
C GLY A 110 -4.47 -18.94 -5.95
N VAL A 111 -4.31 -17.85 -5.18
CA VAL A 111 -3.78 -16.55 -5.63
C VAL A 111 -2.30 -16.45 -5.30
N HIS A 112 -1.50 -15.97 -6.23
CA HIS A 112 -0.10 -15.62 -5.97
C HIS A 112 -0.04 -14.39 -5.08
N VAL A 113 0.40 -14.54 -3.82
CA VAL A 113 0.59 -13.44 -2.89
C VAL A 113 2.05 -12.99 -2.95
N MET A 114 2.28 -11.77 -3.36
CA MET A 114 3.55 -11.07 -3.31
C MET A 114 3.55 -10.14 -2.11
N VAL A 115 4.71 -9.84 -1.52
CA VAL A 115 4.79 -8.95 -0.35
C VAL A 115 5.72 -7.78 -0.63
N GLY A 116 5.43 -6.66 0.02
CA GLY A 116 6.31 -5.51 0.09
C GLY A 116 7.28 -5.56 1.28
N ALA A 117 8.33 -4.75 1.23
CA ALA A 117 9.22 -4.49 2.35
C ALA A 117 9.54 -3.00 2.44
N GLY A 118 9.69 -2.50 3.66
CA GLY A 118 9.96 -1.08 3.89
C GLY A 118 9.46 -0.59 5.23
N PHE A 119 9.29 0.73 5.32
CA PHE A 119 8.83 1.39 6.53
C PHE A 119 7.64 2.28 6.18
N TYR A 120 6.57 2.17 6.96
CA TYR A 120 5.37 2.97 6.79
C TYR A 120 5.56 4.39 7.37
N VAL A 121 4.51 5.05 7.79
CA VAL A 121 4.60 6.40 8.37
C VAL A 121 5.30 6.42 9.73
N GLU A 122 5.97 7.53 10.05
CA GLU A 122 6.79 7.65 11.26
C GLU A 122 6.12 7.16 12.55
N PRO A 123 4.82 7.44 12.86
CA PRO A 123 4.18 6.94 14.07
C PRO A 123 4.15 5.41 14.20
N THR A 124 4.35 4.68 13.12
CA THR A 124 4.39 3.20 13.10
C THR A 124 5.81 2.65 13.17
N MET A 125 6.82 3.50 13.00
CA MET A 125 8.22 3.08 12.98
C MET A 125 8.71 2.75 14.39
N PRO A 126 9.36 1.59 14.59
CA PRO A 126 10.11 1.33 15.82
C PRO A 126 11.21 2.36 16.03
N ASP A 127 11.64 2.57 17.27
CA ASP A 127 12.64 3.59 17.62
C ASP A 127 13.98 3.41 16.89
N ASP A 128 14.40 2.17 16.67
CA ASP A 128 15.64 1.84 15.95
C ASP A 128 15.55 2.15 14.45
N VAL A 129 14.35 2.13 13.86
CA VAL A 129 14.09 2.59 12.49
C VAL A 129 13.99 4.10 12.44
N ARG A 130 13.19 4.67 13.34
CA ARG A 130 12.87 6.10 13.37
C ARG A 130 14.12 6.97 13.57
N THR A 131 15.14 6.48 14.24
CA THR A 131 16.39 7.21 14.53
C THR A 131 17.58 6.79 13.68
N ALA A 132 17.47 5.73 12.87
CA ALA A 132 18.54 5.27 12.00
C ALA A 132 18.88 6.27 10.90
N ASP A 133 20.12 6.23 10.44
CA ASP A 133 20.54 6.94 9.24
C ASP A 133 20.16 6.18 7.95
N VAL A 134 20.30 6.86 6.83
CA VAL A 134 19.92 6.33 5.51
C VAL A 134 20.70 5.06 5.17
N ASP A 135 22.00 5.00 5.48
CA ASP A 135 22.86 3.87 5.12
C ASP A 135 22.42 2.61 5.90
N THR A 136 22.16 2.75 7.21
CA THR A 136 21.63 1.66 8.06
C THR A 136 20.30 1.14 7.55
N LEU A 137 19.37 2.03 7.17
CA LEU A 137 18.08 1.63 6.60
C LEU A 137 18.23 0.96 5.24
N THR A 138 19.16 1.45 4.40
CA THR A 138 19.47 0.85 3.09
C THR A 138 19.98 -0.58 3.25
N ASP A 139 20.94 -0.82 4.15
CA ASP A 139 21.49 -2.15 4.40
C ASP A 139 20.42 -3.13 4.89
N ARG A 140 19.49 -2.66 5.73
CA ARG A 140 18.33 -3.45 6.20
C ARG A 140 17.45 -3.87 5.03
N LEU A 141 17.09 -2.94 4.13
CA LEU A 141 16.27 -3.23 2.96
C LEU A 141 16.98 -4.15 1.97
N LEU A 142 18.26 -3.96 1.73
CA LEU A 142 19.07 -4.86 0.90
C LEU A 142 19.12 -6.29 1.47
N THR A 143 19.22 -6.43 2.78
CA THR A 143 19.16 -7.74 3.44
C THR A 143 17.81 -8.41 3.23
N GLN A 144 16.71 -7.68 3.42
CA GLN A 144 15.35 -8.21 3.18
C GLN A 144 15.15 -8.63 1.72
N LEU A 145 15.62 -7.84 0.76
CA LEU A 145 15.53 -8.17 -0.68
C LEU A 145 16.33 -9.42 -1.06
N ARG A 146 17.47 -9.64 -0.42
CA ARG A 146 18.40 -10.74 -0.76
C ARG A 146 18.12 -12.02 0.00
N GLU A 147 17.80 -11.93 1.28
CA GLU A 147 17.73 -13.05 2.21
C GLU A 147 16.30 -13.37 2.67
N GLY A 148 15.41 -12.43 2.53
CA GLY A 148 14.03 -12.50 3.01
C GLY A 148 13.78 -11.66 4.25
N ILE A 149 12.52 -11.36 4.47
CA ILE A 149 12.03 -10.48 5.53
C ILE A 149 12.15 -11.22 6.86
N ASP A 150 12.80 -10.60 7.85
CA ASP A 150 12.89 -11.05 9.25
C ASP A 150 13.34 -12.51 9.42
N GLY A 151 14.22 -12.99 8.54
CA GLY A 151 14.73 -14.35 8.57
C GLY A 151 13.76 -15.44 8.15
N THR A 152 12.61 -15.09 7.60
CA THR A 152 11.59 -16.06 7.12
C THR A 152 11.98 -16.75 5.81
N GLY A 153 12.91 -16.17 5.05
CA GLY A 153 13.22 -16.58 3.68
C GLY A 153 12.19 -16.10 2.64
N ILE A 154 11.10 -15.46 3.05
CA ILE A 154 10.14 -14.84 2.13
C ILE A 154 10.73 -13.52 1.64
N ARG A 155 11.08 -13.47 0.36
CA ARG A 155 11.68 -12.30 -0.26
C ARG A 155 10.59 -11.37 -0.79
N PRO A 156 10.71 -10.05 -0.56
CA PRO A 156 9.74 -9.11 -1.10
C PRO A 156 9.84 -9.02 -2.63
N ALA A 157 8.72 -8.74 -3.27
CA ALA A 157 8.65 -8.50 -4.71
C ALA A 157 9.00 -7.04 -5.05
N LEU A 158 8.81 -6.12 -4.11
CA LEU A 158 9.09 -4.69 -4.24
C LEU A 158 9.38 -4.05 -2.88
N LEU A 159 9.83 -2.81 -2.89
CA LEU A 159 9.95 -1.98 -1.71
C LEU A 159 8.69 -1.12 -1.56
N GLY A 160 7.95 -1.30 -0.49
CA GLY A 160 6.72 -0.56 -0.23
C GLY A 160 5.68 -1.35 0.56
N GLU A 161 4.63 -0.64 0.94
CA GLU A 161 4.39 0.79 0.63
C GLU A 161 5.22 1.69 1.56
N ILE A 162 6.09 2.51 0.98
CA ILE A 162 6.90 3.44 1.76
C ILE A 162 6.05 4.65 2.15
N GLY A 163 5.83 4.82 3.45
CA GLY A 163 4.86 5.77 3.98
C GLY A 163 5.34 7.21 3.99
N THR A 164 4.42 8.13 3.67
CA THR A 164 4.60 9.57 3.90
C THR A 164 3.39 10.16 4.58
N SER A 165 3.65 10.93 5.64
CA SER A 165 2.69 11.81 6.31
C SER A 165 2.59 13.18 5.61
N TYR A 166 1.76 14.06 6.13
CA TYR A 166 1.74 15.45 5.70
C TYR A 166 1.80 16.40 6.91
N PRO A 167 2.83 17.25 6.99
CA PRO A 167 4.04 17.26 6.15
C PRO A 167 4.87 15.98 6.31
N VAL A 168 5.67 15.65 5.30
CA VAL A 168 6.59 14.50 5.34
C VAL A 168 7.65 14.74 6.41
N THR A 169 7.89 13.76 7.28
CA THR A 169 8.83 13.90 8.39
C THR A 169 10.28 13.57 7.99
N ASP A 170 11.24 13.98 8.83
CA ASP A 170 12.65 13.65 8.60
C ASP A 170 12.92 12.13 8.59
N ALA A 171 12.18 11.35 9.39
CA ALA A 171 12.29 9.90 9.41
C ALA A 171 11.75 9.27 8.11
N GLU A 172 10.65 9.78 7.62
CA GLU A 172 10.06 9.35 6.35
C GLU A 172 10.94 9.71 5.16
N TRP A 173 11.54 10.90 5.14
CA TRP A 173 12.54 11.25 4.12
C TRP A 173 13.76 10.32 4.12
N ARG A 174 14.26 9.91 5.31
CA ARG A 174 15.34 8.91 5.38
C ARG A 174 14.89 7.55 4.86
N SER A 175 13.66 7.12 5.18
CA SER A 175 13.06 5.88 4.68
C SER A 175 12.97 5.87 3.16
N LEU A 176 12.45 6.95 2.54
CA LEU A 176 12.37 7.12 1.09
C LEU A 176 13.75 7.04 0.43
N ARG A 177 14.75 7.78 0.94
CA ARG A 177 16.11 7.75 0.42
C ARG A 177 16.74 6.36 0.52
N ALA A 178 16.52 5.66 1.62
CA ALA A 178 16.99 4.31 1.80
C ALA A 178 16.33 3.32 0.81
N ALA A 179 15.02 3.43 0.61
CA ALA A 179 14.31 2.62 -0.37
C ALA A 179 14.79 2.90 -1.79
N ALA A 180 15.05 4.17 -2.12
CA ALA A 180 15.59 4.55 -3.42
C ALA A 180 16.97 3.94 -3.68
N ARG A 181 17.90 4.03 -2.73
CA ARG A 181 19.25 3.44 -2.85
C ARG A 181 19.19 1.93 -3.00
N ALA A 182 18.39 1.25 -2.16
CA ALA A 182 18.21 -0.19 -2.27
C ALA A 182 17.55 -0.59 -3.60
N GLY A 183 16.55 0.16 -4.07
CA GLY A 183 15.90 -0.04 -5.36
C GLY A 183 16.86 0.19 -6.55
N ALA A 184 17.63 1.27 -6.53
CA ALA A 184 18.62 1.56 -7.56
C ALA A 184 19.70 0.46 -7.67
N GLU A 185 20.16 -0.09 -6.53
CA GLU A 185 21.19 -1.14 -6.51
C GLU A 185 20.65 -2.48 -7.01
N THR A 186 19.39 -2.82 -6.68
CA THR A 186 18.83 -4.17 -6.94
C THR A 186 17.91 -4.23 -8.16
N GLY A 187 17.44 -3.10 -8.67
CA GLY A 187 16.39 -3.01 -9.67
C GLY A 187 14.98 -3.22 -9.11
N ALA A 188 14.82 -3.25 -7.78
CA ALA A 188 13.50 -3.35 -7.15
C ALA A 188 12.68 -2.07 -7.37
N THR A 189 11.39 -2.25 -7.62
CA THR A 189 10.43 -1.14 -7.71
C THR A 189 10.16 -0.56 -6.32
N VAL A 190 9.98 0.75 -6.22
CA VAL A 190 9.52 1.43 -5.00
C VAL A 190 8.06 1.82 -5.17
N TYR A 191 7.21 1.38 -4.26
CA TYR A 191 5.80 1.76 -4.15
C TYR A 191 5.63 2.70 -2.95
N THR A 192 5.03 3.87 -3.15
CA THR A 192 4.88 4.88 -2.11
C THR A 192 3.45 4.98 -1.62
N HIS A 193 3.29 5.30 -0.34
CA HIS A 193 2.04 5.75 0.26
C HIS A 193 2.08 7.26 0.46
N GLN A 194 0.99 7.96 0.19
CA GLN A 194 0.85 9.38 0.45
C GLN A 194 -0.28 9.64 1.44
N SER A 195 -0.08 10.63 2.31
CA SER A 195 -1.19 11.17 3.08
C SER A 195 -2.23 11.82 2.17
N PHE A 196 -3.50 11.50 2.38
CA PHE A 196 -4.64 12.12 1.70
C PHE A 196 -4.75 13.66 1.89
N ARG A 197 -3.87 14.26 2.69
CA ARG A 197 -3.82 15.72 2.94
C ARG A 197 -2.71 16.44 2.18
N GLY A 198 -1.80 15.69 1.56
CA GLY A 198 -0.63 16.29 0.93
C GLY A 198 -0.34 15.68 -0.43
N MET A 199 -0.31 16.48 -1.48
CA MET A 199 0.11 16.04 -2.81
C MET A 199 1.65 16.04 -2.89
N ALA A 200 2.30 15.19 -2.09
CA ALA A 200 3.76 15.12 -1.99
C ALA A 200 4.42 14.27 -3.08
N GLY A 201 3.64 13.59 -3.93
CA GLY A 201 4.17 12.62 -4.90
C GLY A 201 5.21 13.18 -5.87
N THR A 202 5.09 14.44 -6.30
CA THR A 202 6.10 15.06 -7.17
C THR A 202 7.42 15.23 -6.42
N GLU A 203 7.39 15.79 -5.20
CA GLU A 203 8.58 15.96 -4.36
C GLU A 203 9.19 14.61 -3.95
N VAL A 204 8.37 13.64 -3.63
CA VAL A 204 8.80 12.26 -3.34
C VAL A 204 9.49 11.65 -4.55
N LEU A 205 8.91 11.78 -5.75
CA LEU A 205 9.52 11.28 -6.98
C LEU A 205 10.87 11.94 -7.25
N GLU A 206 10.99 13.26 -7.07
CA GLU A 206 12.24 13.99 -7.22
C GLU A 206 13.33 13.42 -6.30
N VAL A 207 13.02 13.22 -5.02
CA VAL A 207 13.95 12.65 -4.05
C VAL A 207 14.36 11.21 -4.41
N LEU A 208 13.44 10.38 -4.86
CA LEU A 208 13.76 8.99 -5.26
C LEU A 208 14.67 8.98 -6.50
N VAL A 209 14.46 9.86 -7.46
CA VAL A 209 15.30 10.01 -8.66
C VAL A 209 16.67 10.57 -8.31
N GLU A 210 16.77 11.56 -7.41
CA GLU A 210 18.05 12.08 -6.90
C GLU A 210 18.94 10.98 -6.28
N GLU A 211 18.32 10.00 -5.60
CA GLU A 211 19.03 8.86 -5.00
C GLU A 211 19.30 7.71 -6.00
N GLY A 212 18.97 7.90 -7.28
CA GLY A 212 19.35 7.00 -8.37
C GLY A 212 18.27 6.09 -8.91
N MET A 213 17.02 6.23 -8.46
CA MET A 213 15.90 5.47 -9.04
C MET A 213 15.60 5.93 -10.47
N SER A 214 15.28 4.96 -11.34
CA SER A 214 14.63 5.27 -12.61
C SER A 214 13.15 5.54 -12.36
N PRO A 215 12.56 6.62 -12.91
CA PRO A 215 11.16 6.97 -12.67
C PRO A 215 10.17 5.84 -12.98
N ASP A 216 10.43 5.05 -14.02
CA ASP A 216 9.60 3.89 -14.42
C ASP A 216 9.63 2.73 -13.41
N ARG A 217 10.46 2.82 -12.37
CA ARG A 217 10.53 1.93 -11.21
C ARG A 217 9.94 2.53 -9.95
N VAL A 218 9.27 3.66 -10.05
CA VAL A 218 8.57 4.32 -8.95
C VAL A 218 7.08 4.26 -9.20
N ILE A 219 6.32 3.73 -8.24
CA ILE A 219 4.86 3.75 -8.23
C ILE A 219 4.40 4.74 -7.17
N ILE A 220 3.70 5.78 -7.59
CA ILE A 220 3.09 6.75 -6.67
C ILE A 220 1.68 6.27 -6.34
N GLY A 221 1.49 5.85 -5.09
CA GLY A 221 0.23 5.29 -4.58
C GLY A 221 -0.84 6.34 -4.30
N HIS A 222 -2.09 5.89 -4.21
CA HIS A 222 -3.27 6.66 -3.78
C HIS A 222 -3.53 7.94 -4.59
N LEU A 223 -3.12 7.98 -5.87
CA LEU A 223 -3.34 9.15 -6.70
C LEU A 223 -4.82 9.40 -7.00
N ASP A 224 -5.64 8.38 -6.98
CA ASP A 224 -7.08 8.45 -7.17
C ASP A 224 -7.85 9.02 -5.96
N GLU A 225 -7.17 9.32 -4.87
CA GLU A 225 -7.74 10.11 -3.77
C GLU A 225 -7.73 11.62 -4.05
N TYR A 226 -6.97 12.07 -5.07
CA TYR A 226 -6.83 13.47 -5.46
C TYR A 226 -7.44 13.73 -6.83
N TRP A 227 -8.28 14.73 -6.94
CA TRP A 227 -8.80 15.20 -8.22
C TRP A 227 -8.01 16.41 -8.72
N ASP A 228 -6.74 16.19 -9.11
CA ASP A 228 -5.90 17.22 -9.70
C ASP A 228 -5.20 16.70 -10.97
N GLN A 229 -5.73 17.13 -12.12
CA GLN A 229 -5.24 16.70 -13.43
C GLN A 229 -3.80 17.18 -13.71
N ALA A 230 -3.43 18.38 -13.23
CA ALA A 230 -2.09 18.90 -13.43
C ALA A 230 -1.08 18.05 -12.64
N TYR A 231 -1.38 17.74 -11.40
CA TYR A 231 -0.57 16.90 -10.53
C TYR A 231 -0.35 15.49 -11.12
N HIS A 232 -1.42 14.84 -11.59
CA HIS A 232 -1.30 13.51 -12.23
C HIS A 232 -0.48 13.58 -13.52
N ARG A 233 -0.70 14.60 -14.35
CA ARG A 233 0.06 14.79 -15.58
C ARG A 233 1.55 15.03 -15.30
N ASP A 234 1.89 15.84 -14.32
CA ASP A 234 3.28 16.11 -13.94
C ASP A 234 4.01 14.82 -13.52
N ILE A 235 3.38 13.98 -12.70
CA ILE A 235 3.94 12.68 -12.30
C ILE A 235 4.09 11.74 -13.51
N ALA A 236 3.08 11.66 -14.39
CA ALA A 236 3.13 10.84 -15.60
C ALA A 236 4.23 11.29 -16.55
N GLN A 237 4.36 12.62 -16.78
CA GLN A 237 5.39 13.19 -17.65
C GLN A 237 6.80 13.02 -17.08
N ALA A 238 6.95 12.94 -15.76
CA ALA A 238 8.21 12.59 -15.12
C ALA A 238 8.57 11.10 -15.28
N GLY A 239 7.65 10.26 -15.80
CA GLY A 239 7.87 8.87 -16.16
C GLY A 239 7.57 7.86 -15.04
N ALA A 240 6.97 8.29 -13.94
CA ALA A 240 6.57 7.38 -12.86
C ALA A 240 5.26 6.66 -13.17
N VAL A 241 5.02 5.55 -12.49
CA VAL A 241 3.77 4.79 -12.55
C VAL A 241 2.74 5.41 -11.60
N LEU A 242 1.57 5.70 -12.09
CA LEU A 242 0.46 6.22 -11.31
C LEU A 242 -0.37 5.05 -10.80
N ALA A 243 -0.54 4.93 -9.48
CA ALA A 243 -1.44 3.94 -8.91
C ALA A 243 -2.78 4.58 -8.56
N TYR A 244 -3.83 4.02 -9.16
CA TYR A 244 -5.22 4.26 -8.84
C TYR A 244 -5.71 3.01 -8.13
N ASP A 245 -5.52 2.98 -6.82
CA ASP A 245 -5.53 1.77 -6.00
C ASP A 245 -6.54 1.81 -4.85
N THR A 246 -7.41 2.84 -4.80
CA THR A 246 -8.42 2.99 -3.76
C THR A 246 -9.86 2.74 -4.23
N PHE A 247 -10.05 1.96 -5.30
CA PHE A 247 -11.39 1.56 -5.74
C PHE A 247 -12.17 0.86 -4.62
N GLY A 248 -13.44 1.17 -4.48
CA GLY A 248 -14.28 0.71 -3.37
C GLY A 248 -14.23 1.57 -2.12
N SER A 249 -13.29 2.52 -2.03
CA SER A 249 -13.10 3.40 -0.87
C SER A 249 -13.97 4.67 -0.96
N ASP A 250 -15.29 4.49 -1.06
CA ASP A 250 -16.27 5.58 -1.10
C ASP A 250 -16.69 6.01 0.32
N PHE A 251 -15.83 6.75 1.01
CA PHE A 251 -16.03 7.18 2.39
C PHE A 251 -15.47 8.60 2.66
N TYR A 252 -15.69 9.11 3.89
CA TYR A 252 -15.26 10.43 4.34
C TYR A 252 -14.17 10.31 5.41
N TYR A 253 -13.06 11.01 5.23
CA TYR A 253 -11.97 11.07 6.21
C TYR A 253 -12.31 12.03 7.36
N GLY A 254 -13.02 11.53 8.38
CA GLY A 254 -13.22 12.26 9.64
C GLY A 254 -14.00 13.57 9.54
N GLY A 255 -14.86 13.70 8.54
CA GLY A 255 -15.72 14.87 8.35
C GLY A 255 -16.10 15.11 6.89
N ALA A 256 -17.10 15.93 6.67
CA ALA A 256 -17.65 16.21 5.35
C ALA A 256 -16.67 16.88 4.35
N ASP A 257 -15.60 17.46 4.85
CA ASP A 257 -14.67 18.25 4.05
C ASP A 257 -13.66 17.40 3.24
N LEU A 258 -13.51 16.12 3.61
CA LEU A 258 -12.53 15.21 3.00
C LEU A 258 -13.23 13.90 2.59
N ARG A 259 -13.86 13.94 1.44
CA ARG A 259 -14.50 12.78 0.81
C ARG A 259 -13.54 12.13 -0.19
N ASN A 260 -13.41 10.82 -0.13
CA ASN A 260 -12.80 10.08 -1.23
C ASN A 260 -13.70 10.17 -2.48
N PRO A 261 -13.11 10.21 -3.68
CA PRO A 261 -13.84 10.09 -4.93
C PRO A 261 -14.64 8.78 -4.97
N THR A 262 -15.77 8.81 -5.62
CA THR A 262 -16.54 7.59 -5.93
C THR A 262 -15.83 6.79 -7.04
N ASP A 263 -16.14 5.51 -7.18
CA ASP A 263 -15.57 4.68 -8.25
C ASP A 263 -15.92 5.23 -9.64
N ALA A 264 -17.08 5.83 -9.82
CA ALA A 264 -17.45 6.50 -11.08
C ALA A 264 -16.53 7.70 -11.37
N GLU A 265 -16.16 8.47 -10.36
CA GLU A 265 -15.19 9.57 -10.49
C GLU A 265 -13.79 9.04 -10.79
N ARG A 266 -13.36 7.95 -10.12
CA ARG A 266 -12.08 7.28 -10.39
C ARG A 266 -12.01 6.75 -11.82
N LEU A 267 -13.05 6.10 -12.31
CA LEU A 267 -13.11 5.65 -13.72
C LEU A 267 -13.00 6.82 -14.69
N HIS A 268 -13.64 7.95 -14.39
CA HIS A 268 -13.49 9.15 -15.20
C HIS A 268 -12.05 9.73 -15.18
N MET A 269 -11.35 9.67 -14.04
CA MET A 269 -9.93 10.03 -13.98
C MET A 269 -9.08 9.11 -14.88
N VAL A 270 -9.34 7.80 -14.84
CA VAL A 270 -8.64 6.82 -15.70
C VAL A 270 -8.91 7.12 -17.18
N GLU A 271 -10.17 7.32 -17.56
CA GLU A 271 -10.53 7.67 -18.94
C GLU A 271 -9.82 8.94 -19.41
N TRP A 272 -9.80 9.98 -18.57
CA TRP A 272 -9.09 11.21 -18.88
C TRP A 272 -7.58 10.95 -19.03
N LEU A 273 -6.94 10.25 -18.10
CA LEU A 273 -5.50 9.99 -18.16
C LEU A 273 -5.08 9.19 -19.40
N LEU A 274 -5.92 8.24 -19.83
CA LEU A 274 -5.69 7.48 -21.06
C LEU A 274 -5.89 8.28 -22.35
N SER A 275 -6.49 9.47 -22.27
CA SER A 275 -6.71 10.37 -23.40
C SER A 275 -5.60 11.40 -23.59
N GLU A 276 -4.74 11.59 -22.60
CA GLU A 276 -3.61 12.54 -22.62
C GLU A 276 -2.36 11.91 -23.25
#